data_67db62e448c63f6dec35ad717707e960
#
_entry.id   67db62e448c63f6dec35ad717707e960
#
_cell.length_a   1.000
_cell.length_b   1.000
_cell.length_c   1.000
_cell.angle_alpha   90.00
_cell.angle_beta   90.00
_cell.angle_gamma   90.00
#
_symmetry.space_group_name_H-M   'P 1'
#
loop_
_entity.id
_entity.type
_entity.pdbx_description
1 polymer ?
#
loop_
_entity_poly.entity_id
_entity_poly.type
_entity_poly.pdbx_seq_one_letter_code
_entity_poly.pdbx_strand_id
1 'polypeptide(L)'
;MKKVKILLALAMCSMYQSCSSDEVNMNPQEESQEIVVFKDDFETFDSNVWTKEEHEAGWVNQELQIYDAAHVSTGTDEGRSVLILTAERKGDKIYSGRVNSQGKKSFQYGKIEASIKLPQTANGLWPAFWMMGDNNMPWPQC
;
A
#
# COMPACT_ATOMS: atom_id res chain seq x y z
N MET A 1 -47.89 46.12 -16.76
CA MET A 1 -47.67 47.47 -17.30
C MET A 1 -46.26 47.92 -16.98
N LYS A 2 -45.58 48.31 -17.94
CA LYS A 2 -44.40 49.14 -18.25
C LYS A 2 -43.21 48.28 -18.78
N LYS A 3 -43.18 48.33 -20.13
CA LYS A 3 -42.03 47.97 -20.96
C LYS A 3 -41.05 49.16 -20.89
N VAL A 4 -39.76 48.85 -20.78
CA VAL A 4 -38.72 49.79 -21.17
C VAL A 4 -37.76 49.07 -22.08
N LYS A 5 -37.73 49.51 -23.33
CA LYS A 5 -36.69 49.23 -24.32
C LYS A 5 -35.61 50.29 -24.14
N ILE A 6 -34.33 49.91 -24.16
CA ILE A 6 -33.25 50.81 -24.52
C ILE A 6 -32.33 50.11 -25.49
N LEU A 7 -32.04 50.86 -26.52
CA LEU A 7 -31.37 50.51 -27.77
C LEU A 7 -29.86 50.77 -27.69
N LEU A 8 -29.14 49.96 -28.43
CA LEU A 8 -27.91 50.22 -29.20
C LEU A 8 -26.81 51.13 -28.63
N ALA A 9 -25.62 50.57 -28.58
CA ALA A 9 -24.44 51.22 -29.17
C ALA A 9 -23.42 50.14 -29.62
N LEU A 10 -23.22 50.10 -30.93
CA LEU A 10 -22.06 49.45 -31.57
C LEU A 10 -20.81 50.27 -31.21
N ALA A 11 -19.78 49.61 -30.79
CA ALA A 11 -18.43 50.12 -30.92
C ALA A 11 -17.54 48.99 -31.43
N MET A 12 -17.16 49.11 -32.68
CA MET A 12 -16.03 48.39 -33.27
C MET A 12 -14.75 48.75 -32.52
N CYS A 13 -13.99 47.80 -32.10
CA CYS A 13 -12.53 47.94 -32.00
C CYS A 13 -11.86 46.67 -32.40
N SER A 14 -11.03 46.82 -33.39
CA SER A 14 -10.24 45.84 -34.12
C SER A 14 -9.12 45.20 -33.32
N MET A 15 -8.85 43.96 -33.71
CA MET A 15 -7.54 43.31 -33.78
C MET A 15 -6.69 43.26 -32.51
N TYR A 16 -6.69 42.09 -31.90
CA TYR A 16 -5.43 41.41 -31.53
C TYR A 16 -5.52 39.94 -31.93
N GLN A 17 -4.99 39.62 -33.10
CA GLN A 17 -4.49 38.30 -33.41
C GLN A 17 -3.20 38.15 -32.60
N SER A 18 -3.12 37.21 -31.72
CA SER A 18 -1.98 36.36 -31.44
C SER A 18 -2.22 35.58 -30.15
N CYS A 19 -2.58 34.34 -30.31
CA CYS A 19 -2.03 33.21 -29.55
C CYS A 19 -2.50 31.98 -30.30
N SER A 20 -1.58 31.35 -30.98
CA SER A 20 -1.74 29.97 -31.42
C SER A 20 -1.98 29.13 -30.16
N SER A 21 -3.23 28.76 -29.95
CA SER A 21 -3.51 27.61 -29.09
C SER A 21 -2.97 26.40 -29.84
N ASP A 22 -1.75 25.97 -29.50
CA ASP A 22 -1.38 24.62 -29.69
C ASP A 22 -2.40 23.79 -28.90
N GLU A 23 -3.41 23.31 -29.60
CA GLU A 23 -4.21 22.21 -29.11
C GLU A 23 -3.23 21.07 -28.88
N VAL A 24 -2.81 20.91 -27.62
CA VAL A 24 -2.17 19.68 -27.17
C VAL A 24 -3.24 18.62 -27.40
N ASN A 25 -3.12 17.95 -28.51
CA ASN A 25 -3.87 16.75 -28.82
C ASN A 25 -3.48 15.73 -27.72
N MET A 26 -4.19 15.77 -26.62
CA MET A 26 -4.12 14.74 -25.59
C MET A 26 -4.67 13.47 -26.26
N ASN A 27 -3.77 12.75 -26.89
CA ASN A 27 -4.03 11.40 -27.29
C ASN A 27 -4.63 10.66 -26.08
N PRO A 28 -5.81 10.00 -26.20
CA PRO A 28 -6.36 9.24 -25.09
C PRO A 28 -5.24 8.32 -24.62
N GLN A 29 -4.86 8.46 -23.33
CA GLN A 29 -3.84 7.63 -22.73
C GLN A 29 -4.20 6.18 -23.04
N GLU A 30 -3.33 5.49 -23.74
CA GLU A 30 -3.37 4.04 -23.78
C GLU A 30 -3.41 3.60 -22.31
N GLU A 31 -4.53 3.07 -21.88
CA GLU A 31 -4.72 2.49 -20.58
C GLU A 31 -3.70 1.35 -20.49
N SER A 32 -2.57 1.63 -19.86
CA SER A 32 -1.52 0.63 -19.70
C SER A 32 -2.13 -0.52 -18.90
N GLN A 33 -2.32 -1.67 -19.55
CA GLN A 33 -2.84 -2.85 -18.87
C GLN A 33 -1.86 -3.22 -17.76
N GLU A 34 -2.30 -3.10 -16.51
CA GLU A 34 -1.52 -3.57 -15.37
C GLU A 34 -1.37 -5.09 -15.46
N ILE A 35 -0.12 -5.56 -15.51
CA ILE A 35 0.19 -6.99 -15.51
C ILE A 35 0.46 -7.41 -14.07
N VAL A 36 -0.39 -8.27 -13.53
CA VAL A 36 -0.17 -8.86 -12.21
C VAL A 36 0.92 -9.91 -12.31
N VAL A 37 2.10 -9.62 -11.76
CA VAL A 37 3.27 -10.53 -11.78
C VAL A 37 3.33 -11.44 -10.55
N PHE A 38 2.61 -11.08 -9.49
CA PHE A 38 2.49 -11.86 -8.27
C PHE A 38 1.20 -11.51 -7.55
N LYS A 39 0.53 -12.52 -7.01
CA LYS A 39 -0.65 -12.38 -6.16
C LYS A 39 -0.65 -13.51 -5.14
N ASP A 40 -1.03 -13.22 -3.91
CA ASP A 40 -1.28 -14.21 -2.88
C ASP A 40 -2.59 -13.86 -2.16
N ASP A 41 -3.55 -14.74 -2.23
CA ASP A 41 -4.84 -14.62 -1.56
C ASP A 41 -4.86 -15.36 -0.21
N PHE A 42 -3.74 -15.95 0.20
CA PHE A 42 -3.58 -16.66 1.47
C PHE A 42 -4.61 -17.78 1.71
N GLU A 43 -5.06 -18.48 0.67
CA GLU A 43 -5.86 -19.70 0.83
C GLU A 43 -5.13 -20.74 1.66
N THR A 44 -3.81 -20.77 1.50
CA THR A 44 -2.88 -21.55 2.31
C THR A 44 -1.62 -20.72 2.56
N PHE A 45 -0.86 -21.06 3.59
CA PHE A 45 0.45 -20.44 3.81
C PHE A 45 1.51 -21.08 2.92
N ASP A 46 1.94 -20.38 1.86
CA ASP A 46 3.00 -20.88 0.97
C ASP A 46 4.39 -20.59 1.57
N SER A 47 5.01 -21.63 2.10
CA SER A 47 6.37 -21.55 2.67
C SER A 47 7.47 -21.34 1.62
N ASN A 48 7.19 -21.49 0.32
CA ASN A 48 8.14 -21.13 -0.74
C ASN A 48 8.17 -19.62 -1.00
N VAL A 49 7.16 -18.89 -0.56
CA VAL A 49 7.03 -17.44 -0.70
C VAL A 49 7.31 -16.72 0.61
N TRP A 50 6.78 -17.24 1.71
CA TRP A 50 6.80 -16.58 3.02
C TRP A 50 7.59 -17.36 4.06
N THR A 51 8.25 -16.63 4.95
CA THR A 51 8.87 -17.16 6.17
C THR A 51 8.11 -16.59 7.36
N LYS A 52 7.67 -17.45 8.28
CA LYS A 52 7.24 -17.04 9.62
C LYS A 52 8.49 -16.76 10.44
N GLU A 53 8.61 -15.56 10.96
CA GLU A 53 9.79 -15.16 11.73
C GLU A 53 9.65 -15.54 13.20
N GLU A 54 10.75 -15.98 13.80
CA GLU A 54 10.86 -16.33 15.21
C GLU A 54 12.06 -15.60 15.81
N HIS A 55 11.80 -14.69 16.75
CA HIS A 55 12.83 -13.87 17.39
C HIS A 55 12.46 -13.56 18.83
N GLU A 56 13.45 -13.56 19.70
CA GLU A 56 13.28 -13.14 21.09
C GLU A 56 13.00 -11.64 21.22
N ALA A 57 12.43 -11.26 22.36
CA ALA A 57 12.23 -9.85 22.68
C ALA A 57 13.54 -9.05 22.62
N GLY A 58 13.49 -7.83 22.11
CA GLY A 58 14.65 -6.96 21.96
C GLY A 58 15.50 -7.24 20.72
N TRP A 59 15.09 -8.12 19.83
CA TRP A 59 15.83 -8.46 18.61
C TRP A 59 16.15 -7.24 17.75
N VAL A 60 15.18 -6.39 17.45
CA VAL A 60 15.38 -5.11 16.78
C VAL A 60 14.70 -3.99 17.56
N ASN A 61 15.25 -2.78 17.52
CA ASN A 61 14.68 -1.58 18.12
C ASN A 61 14.29 -1.72 19.62
N GLN A 62 14.83 -2.72 20.32
CA GLN A 62 14.45 -3.07 21.69
C GLN A 62 12.94 -3.32 21.84
N GLU A 63 12.31 -3.89 20.82
CA GLU A 63 10.89 -4.21 20.80
C GLU A 63 10.56 -5.24 21.90
N LEU A 64 9.40 -5.08 22.53
CA LEU A 64 9.03 -5.91 23.69
C LEU A 64 8.48 -7.28 23.31
N GLN A 65 8.00 -7.45 22.07
CA GLN A 65 7.39 -8.69 21.63
C GLN A 65 8.41 -9.75 21.24
N ILE A 66 8.00 -10.99 21.46
CA ILE A 66 8.60 -12.18 20.91
C ILE A 66 7.88 -12.47 19.59
N TYR A 67 8.60 -12.62 18.51
CA TYR A 67 8.02 -13.12 17.27
C TYR A 67 7.96 -14.63 17.30
N ASP A 68 6.78 -15.18 17.06
CA ASP A 68 6.50 -16.61 17.19
C ASP A 68 5.64 -17.08 16.02
N ALA A 69 6.08 -18.15 15.36
CA ALA A 69 5.41 -18.75 14.22
C ALA A 69 3.96 -19.18 14.51
N ALA A 70 3.64 -19.51 15.77
CA ALA A 70 2.28 -19.85 16.21
C ALA A 70 1.31 -18.64 16.14
N HIS A 71 1.84 -17.41 16.08
CA HIS A 71 1.07 -16.17 15.94
C HIS A 71 0.88 -15.76 14.47
N VAL A 72 1.22 -16.65 13.53
CA VAL A 72 1.00 -16.50 12.09
C VAL A 72 0.12 -17.65 11.60
N SER A 73 -1.06 -17.32 11.11
CA SER A 73 -2.00 -18.31 10.56
C SER A 73 -2.68 -17.79 9.29
N THR A 74 -3.34 -18.68 8.56
CA THR A 74 -4.31 -18.33 7.54
C THR A 74 -5.72 -18.61 8.06
N GLY A 75 -6.70 -17.90 7.53
CA GLY A 75 -8.09 -18.06 7.94
C GLY A 75 -9.02 -17.36 6.96
N THR A 76 -10.25 -17.11 7.40
CA THR A 76 -11.26 -16.43 6.57
C THR A 76 -11.79 -15.22 7.33
N ASP A 77 -11.86 -14.07 6.68
CA ASP A 77 -12.52 -12.85 7.15
C ASP A 77 -13.47 -12.33 6.07
N GLU A 78 -14.73 -12.12 6.41
CA GLU A 78 -15.77 -11.66 5.48
C GLU A 78 -15.83 -12.48 4.15
N GLY A 79 -15.65 -13.80 4.25
CA GLY A 79 -15.69 -14.71 3.10
C GLY A 79 -14.44 -14.72 2.22
N ARG A 80 -13.38 -14.01 2.59
CA ARG A 80 -12.09 -14.00 1.89
C ARG A 80 -11.03 -14.71 2.72
N SER A 81 -10.17 -15.47 2.06
CA SER A 81 -8.98 -16.02 2.68
C SER A 81 -8.04 -14.90 3.07
N VAL A 82 -7.39 -14.99 4.22
CA VAL A 82 -6.51 -13.96 4.77
C VAL A 82 -5.34 -14.55 5.52
N LEU A 83 -4.20 -13.83 5.52
CA LEU A 83 -3.13 -14.01 6.48
C LEU A 83 -3.51 -13.29 7.78
N ILE A 84 -3.34 -13.97 8.91
CA ILE A 84 -3.63 -13.43 10.23
C ILE A 84 -2.33 -13.33 11.02
N LEU A 85 -1.96 -12.12 11.41
CA LEU A 85 -0.87 -11.84 12.33
C LEU A 85 -1.46 -11.43 13.67
N THR A 86 -1.25 -12.24 14.69
CA THR A 86 -1.85 -12.04 16.00
C THR A 86 -0.86 -11.39 16.94
N ALA A 87 -1.28 -10.32 17.63
CA ALA A 87 -0.58 -9.77 18.79
C ALA A 87 -1.30 -10.21 20.07
N GLU A 88 -0.57 -10.80 21.00
CA GLU A 88 -1.15 -11.37 22.23
C GLU A 88 -0.24 -11.09 23.45
N ARG A 89 -0.87 -10.80 24.58
CA ARG A 89 -0.17 -10.76 25.88
C ARG A 89 -0.51 -12.00 26.68
N LYS A 90 0.52 -12.74 27.07
CA LYS A 90 0.44 -13.93 27.97
C LYS A 90 1.28 -13.67 29.22
N GLY A 91 0.64 -13.30 30.32
CA GLY A 91 1.34 -12.86 31.52
C GLY A 91 2.17 -11.61 31.25
N ASP A 92 3.45 -11.66 31.54
CA ASP A 92 4.39 -10.55 31.32
C ASP A 92 5.00 -10.52 29.91
N LYS A 93 4.74 -11.55 29.10
CA LYS A 93 5.26 -11.66 27.75
C LYS A 93 4.26 -11.14 26.71
N ILE A 94 4.80 -10.53 25.68
CA ILE A 94 4.06 -10.09 24.50
C ILE A 94 4.52 -10.93 23.32
N TYR A 95 3.59 -11.47 22.55
CA TYR A 95 3.86 -12.23 21.34
C TYR A 95 3.27 -11.52 20.12
N SER A 96 3.89 -11.70 18.97
CA SER A 96 3.41 -11.15 17.71
C SER A 96 3.76 -12.07 16.54
N GLY A 97 2.89 -12.07 15.51
CA GLY A 97 3.19 -12.70 14.24
C GLY A 97 3.95 -11.75 13.32
N ARG A 98 4.91 -12.27 12.59
CA ARG A 98 5.66 -11.57 11.54
C ARG A 98 6.00 -12.52 10.39
N VAL A 99 5.92 -12.02 9.16
CA VAL A 99 6.31 -12.75 7.96
C VAL A 99 7.18 -11.88 7.06
N ASN A 100 8.06 -12.52 6.29
CA ASN A 100 8.81 -11.88 5.22
C ASN A 100 8.96 -12.81 4.01
N SER A 101 9.37 -12.25 2.88
CA SER A 101 9.68 -12.98 1.64
C SER A 101 11.18 -12.99 1.31
N GLN A 102 12.05 -12.64 2.26
CA GLN A 102 13.48 -12.53 2.05
C GLN A 102 14.07 -13.83 1.51
N GLY A 103 14.88 -13.73 0.45
CA GLY A 103 15.50 -14.87 -0.21
C GLY A 103 14.54 -15.80 -0.97
N LYS A 104 13.25 -15.46 -1.03
CA LYS A 104 12.20 -16.25 -1.71
C LYS A 104 11.52 -15.50 -2.83
N LYS A 105 11.11 -14.25 -2.59
CA LYS A 105 10.40 -13.42 -3.55
C LYS A 105 10.85 -11.98 -3.42
N SER A 106 11.34 -11.40 -4.51
CA SER A 106 11.71 -10.00 -4.59
C SER A 106 11.26 -9.38 -5.92
N PHE A 107 11.10 -8.05 -5.93
CA PHE A 107 10.67 -7.28 -7.09
C PHE A 107 11.53 -6.04 -7.20
N GLN A 108 11.94 -5.67 -8.41
CA GLN A 108 12.76 -4.49 -8.63
C GLN A 108 11.93 -3.24 -8.92
N TYR A 109 10.84 -3.41 -9.66
CA TYR A 109 9.94 -2.32 -10.05
C TYR A 109 8.50 -2.78 -9.99
N GLY A 110 7.59 -1.84 -9.87
CA GLY A 110 6.17 -2.09 -9.95
C GLY A 110 5.39 -1.44 -8.81
N LYS A 111 4.11 -1.67 -8.83
CA LYS A 111 3.16 -1.27 -7.78
C LYS A 111 2.94 -2.46 -6.86
N ILE A 112 3.04 -2.25 -5.56
CA ILE A 112 2.78 -3.26 -4.54
C ILE A 112 1.57 -2.80 -3.73
N GLU A 113 0.57 -3.65 -3.65
CA GLU A 113 -0.67 -3.37 -2.95
C GLU A 113 -1.00 -4.50 -1.99
N ALA A 114 -1.58 -4.17 -0.84
CA ALA A 114 -2.13 -5.13 0.09
C ALA A 114 -3.48 -4.64 0.62
N SER A 115 -4.46 -5.51 0.67
CA SER A 115 -5.72 -5.26 1.38
C SER A 115 -5.53 -5.65 2.84
N ILE A 116 -5.55 -4.68 3.76
CA ILE A 116 -5.20 -4.90 5.16
C ILE A 116 -6.33 -4.43 6.07
N LYS A 117 -6.76 -5.29 6.99
CA LYS A 117 -7.64 -4.95 8.09
C LYS A 117 -6.78 -4.70 9.33
N LEU A 118 -6.70 -3.44 9.73
CA LEU A 118 -5.94 -3.05 10.91
C LEU A 118 -6.77 -3.26 12.18
N PRO A 119 -6.15 -3.67 13.30
CA PRO A 119 -6.80 -3.65 14.60
C PRO A 119 -7.03 -2.20 15.07
N GLN A 120 -7.83 -2.01 16.11
CA GLN A 120 -7.83 -0.74 16.80
C GLN A 120 -6.44 -0.52 17.42
N THR A 121 -5.68 0.41 16.85
CA THR A 121 -4.33 0.70 17.30
C THR A 121 -4.37 1.52 18.60
N ALA A 122 -4.00 0.88 19.68
CA ALA A 122 -3.87 1.49 21.00
C ALA A 122 -2.79 0.76 21.79
N ASN A 123 -2.30 1.36 22.84
CA ASN A 123 -1.41 0.69 23.80
C ASN A 123 -0.13 0.10 23.20
N GLY A 124 0.44 0.75 22.19
CA GLY A 124 1.70 0.34 21.57
C GLY A 124 1.57 -0.69 20.45
N LEU A 125 0.36 -1.01 19.99
CA LEU A 125 0.19 -1.81 18.77
C LEU A 125 0.70 -1.03 17.55
N TRP A 126 1.55 -1.68 16.75
CA TRP A 126 2.16 -1.10 15.56
C TRP A 126 2.08 -2.11 14.40
N PRO A 127 0.92 -2.24 13.75
CA PRO A 127 0.85 -3.04 12.52
C PRO A 127 1.65 -2.37 11.42
N ALA A 128 2.47 -3.14 10.71
CA ALA A 128 3.37 -2.62 9.68
C ALA A 128 3.30 -3.46 8.40
N PHE A 129 3.23 -2.78 7.26
CA PHE A 129 3.44 -3.32 5.92
C PHE A 129 4.53 -2.49 5.24
N TRP A 130 5.65 -3.12 4.92
CA TRP A 130 6.83 -2.40 4.44
C TRP A 130 7.72 -3.31 3.59
N MET A 131 8.67 -2.72 2.91
CA MET A 131 9.63 -3.38 2.04
C MET A 131 11.05 -3.02 2.46
N MET A 132 11.98 -3.90 2.14
CA MET A 132 13.40 -3.69 2.33
C MET A 132 14.15 -4.11 1.08
N GLY A 133 15.28 -3.46 0.78
CA GLY A 133 16.16 -3.87 -0.32
C GLY A 133 16.73 -5.27 -0.09
N ASP A 134 16.75 -6.07 -1.16
CA ASP A 134 17.24 -7.46 -1.18
C ASP A 134 18.71 -7.55 -1.66
N ASN A 135 19.50 -6.53 -1.37
CA ASN A 135 20.87 -6.39 -1.87
C ASN A 135 21.94 -6.85 -0.87
N ASN A 136 21.57 -7.61 0.15
CA ASN A 136 22.44 -8.08 1.24
C ASN A 136 23.28 -6.97 1.93
N MET A 137 22.88 -5.72 1.80
CA MET A 137 23.52 -4.60 2.46
C MET A 137 23.07 -4.54 3.92
N PRO A 138 23.98 -4.22 4.86
CA PRO A 138 23.57 -4.10 6.26
C PRO A 138 22.55 -2.96 6.44
N TRP A 139 21.58 -3.19 7.30
CA TRP A 139 20.58 -2.19 7.72
C TRP A 139 21.24 -0.91 8.33
N PRO A 140 20.70 0.30 8.13
CA PRO A 140 19.63 0.69 7.21
C PRO A 140 20.16 1.12 5.85
N GLN A 141 19.50 0.67 4.79
CA GLN A 141 19.80 1.12 3.43
C GLN A 141 18.49 1.60 2.79
N CYS A 142 18.27 2.86 2.81
CA CYS A 142 17.26 3.55 2.01
C CYS A 142 17.94 4.32 0.87
#